data_3c42a42529a13fb69ea254c6a537d760
#
_entry.id   3c42a42529a13fb69ea254c6a537d760
#
_cell.length_a   1.000
_cell.length_b   1.000
_cell.length_c   1.000
_cell.angle_alpha   90.00
_cell.angle_beta   90.00
_cell.angle_gamma   90.00
#
_symmetry.space_group_name_H-M   'P 1'
#
loop_
_entity.id
_entity.type
_entity.pdbx_description
1 polymer ?
#
loop_
_entity_poly.entity_id
_entity_poly.type
_entity_poly.pdbx_seq_one_letter_code
_entity_poly.pdbx_strand_id
1 'polypeptide(L)'
;MKKILLLMTALVFLLPEMQAQKIPKGPLPSKAPCTTLMGASLQPVAIDTTAGRNVANNDLAWENGDVILVKFMDNVGSQSLRNMIMQYAKSWEQYANIKFKFVPDNTPVTNIRVKLGSREDNLGHNSQLGIGCNNVPQYLQTLNLDTSDFIDYKEYVAQYKNGGPFLQYLKNKGTDFKKYTYGDLYNDVIAFKDPNIKWNYNSMRGTTTHEFGHALGLLHEQSYPDGIKWNKDTVYKYYAKYQGWDKGKVDFNVLEASDIFYTNGTKYDPLSIMHYPVLAWQTTNGYTVGTNNDLSDGDKAIIAALYPKDKAISTLAVPKIEITNIGYGDVKTDNVKKGLLIYPTFDIKTSALLGTVYFVARLTTEDGLYYIPTTNQNYSWNKMAATYVKMKLLPSTVTGFNKNGKKDLELFFPYKEMPDLAGKKVKIEFSVYQDDIVNNRYQKLTFNFLSSPVTVPK
;
A
#
# COMPACT_ATOMS: atom_id res chain seq x y z
N MET A 1 -36.27 -30.50 40.86
CA MET A 1 -35.49 -29.30 41.11
C MET A 1 -34.01 -29.53 41.41
N LYS A 2 -33.60 -30.58 42.16
CA LYS A 2 -32.18 -30.85 42.45
C LYS A 2 -31.31 -31.23 41.22
N LYS A 3 -31.87 -31.86 40.18
CA LYS A 3 -31.09 -32.27 38.97
C LYS A 3 -30.78 -31.09 38.01
N ILE A 4 -31.60 -30.03 38.01
CA ILE A 4 -31.35 -28.83 37.18
C ILE A 4 -30.27 -27.97 37.80
N LEU A 5 -30.19 -27.94 39.13
CA LEU A 5 -29.15 -27.18 39.86
C LEU A 5 -27.74 -27.78 39.66
N LEU A 6 -27.65 -29.12 39.52
CA LEU A 6 -26.36 -29.82 39.27
C LEU A 6 -25.82 -29.56 37.86
N LEU A 7 -26.70 -29.36 36.86
CA LEU A 7 -26.29 -29.02 35.50
C LEU A 7 -25.79 -27.57 35.39
N MET A 8 -26.36 -26.64 36.13
CA MET A 8 -25.89 -25.26 36.16
C MET A 8 -24.56 -25.10 36.89
N THR A 9 -24.32 -25.89 37.95
CA THR A 9 -23.03 -25.89 38.65
C THR A 9 -21.91 -26.51 37.83
N ALA A 10 -22.20 -27.53 37.02
CA ALA A 10 -21.19 -28.12 36.11
C ALA A 10 -20.78 -27.14 34.99
N LEU A 11 -21.69 -26.29 34.50
CA LEU A 11 -21.38 -25.29 33.48
C LEU A 11 -20.51 -24.16 34.00
N VAL A 12 -20.65 -23.75 35.26
CA VAL A 12 -19.85 -22.69 35.91
C VAL A 12 -18.42 -23.16 36.17
N PHE A 13 -18.17 -24.46 36.36
CA PHE A 13 -16.83 -24.99 36.59
C PHE A 13 -16.03 -25.25 35.30
N LEU A 14 -16.65 -25.23 34.11
CA LEU A 14 -15.93 -25.35 32.84
C LEU A 14 -15.37 -24.01 32.33
N LEU A 15 -15.80 -22.88 32.88
CA LEU A 15 -15.38 -21.54 32.47
C LEU A 15 -13.95 -21.15 32.91
N PRO A 16 -13.42 -21.59 34.09
CA PRO A 16 -12.05 -21.29 34.46
C PRO A 16 -11.00 -22.01 33.60
N GLU A 17 -11.31 -23.20 33.07
CA GLU A 17 -10.35 -23.94 32.22
C GLU A 17 -10.20 -23.33 30.82
N MET A 18 -11.21 -22.64 30.28
CA MET A 18 -11.08 -21.88 29.05
C MET A 18 -10.19 -20.63 29.21
N GLN A 19 -10.16 -20.04 30.42
CA GLN A 19 -9.25 -18.92 30.72
C GLN A 19 -7.82 -19.38 30.98
N ALA A 20 -7.60 -20.65 31.31
CA ALA A 20 -6.30 -21.23 31.66
C ALA A 20 -5.51 -21.79 30.47
N GLN A 21 -6.13 -21.95 29.30
CA GLN A 21 -5.37 -22.36 28.11
C GLN A 21 -4.61 -21.14 27.61
N LYS A 22 -3.30 -21.21 27.74
CA LYS A 22 -2.24 -20.26 27.42
C LYS A 22 -2.60 -19.36 26.25
N ILE A 23 -3.28 -18.26 26.56
CA ILE A 23 -3.21 -17.07 25.69
C ILE A 23 -1.72 -16.77 25.57
N PRO A 24 -1.18 -16.61 24.36
CA PRO A 24 0.18 -16.13 24.20
C PRO A 24 0.37 -14.91 25.08
N LYS A 25 1.44 -14.84 25.84
CA LYS A 25 1.74 -13.67 26.70
C LYS A 25 1.85 -12.45 25.77
N GLY A 26 0.83 -11.62 25.80
CA GLY A 26 0.61 -10.44 24.95
C GLY A 26 -0.75 -10.54 24.27
N PRO A 27 -1.55 -9.47 24.26
CA PRO A 27 -2.77 -9.44 23.48
C PRO A 27 -2.42 -9.64 22.00
N LEU A 28 -3.19 -10.50 21.30
CA LEU A 28 -3.17 -10.49 19.84
C LEU A 28 -3.55 -9.07 19.38
N PRO A 29 -2.86 -8.52 18.38
CA PRO A 29 -3.33 -7.30 17.75
C PRO A 29 -4.82 -7.47 17.41
N SER A 30 -5.63 -6.47 17.69
CA SER A 30 -7.06 -6.51 17.40
C SER A 30 -7.36 -6.50 15.90
N LYS A 31 -6.34 -6.28 15.07
CA LYS A 31 -6.36 -6.37 13.62
C LYS A 31 -5.30 -7.37 13.16
N ALA A 32 -5.63 -8.20 12.18
CA ALA A 32 -4.61 -8.89 11.42
C ALA A 32 -3.70 -7.82 10.78
N PRO A 33 -2.37 -8.00 10.79
CA PRO A 33 -1.50 -7.04 10.16
C PRO A 33 -1.78 -7.00 8.66
N CYS A 34 -2.02 -5.79 8.16
CA CYS A 34 -2.13 -5.53 6.74
C CYS A 34 -0.78 -5.82 6.05
N THR A 35 -0.83 -6.28 4.83
CA THR A 35 0.37 -6.32 3.99
C THR A 35 0.18 -5.37 2.83
N THR A 36 1.06 -4.39 2.73
CA THR A 36 1.17 -3.59 1.52
C THR A 36 1.72 -4.47 0.42
N LEU A 37 0.99 -4.62 -0.67
CA LEU A 37 1.46 -5.32 -1.85
C LEU A 37 2.17 -4.31 -2.75
N MET A 38 3.49 -4.28 -2.71
CA MET A 38 4.27 -3.72 -3.80
C MET A 38 4.57 -4.86 -4.75
N GLY A 39 4.46 -4.63 -6.05
CA GLY A 39 4.91 -5.59 -7.06
C GLY A 39 6.30 -6.10 -6.64
N ALA A 40 6.49 -7.42 -6.65
CA ALA A 40 7.58 -8.13 -5.98
C ALA A 40 8.97 -7.69 -6.47
N SER A 41 9.49 -6.60 -6.04
CA SER A 41 10.94 -6.29 -6.03
C SER A 41 11.33 -4.90 -5.56
N LEU A 42 10.79 -4.42 -4.44
CA LEU A 42 11.35 -3.23 -3.81
C LEU A 42 11.92 -3.61 -2.45
N GLN A 43 13.18 -4.03 -2.42
CA GLN A 43 13.96 -4.15 -1.18
C GLN A 43 14.49 -2.75 -0.82
N PRO A 44 14.27 -2.27 0.40
CA PRO A 44 14.73 -0.95 0.84
C PRO A 44 16.20 -0.94 1.23
N VAL A 45 16.86 0.19 1.02
CA VAL A 45 18.24 0.50 1.44
C VAL A 45 18.23 1.72 2.36
N ALA A 46 19.01 1.69 3.44
CA ALA A 46 19.06 2.68 4.52
C ALA A 46 19.55 4.08 4.10
N ILE A 47 18.97 5.16 4.68
CA ILE A 47 19.33 6.55 4.40
C ILE A 47 19.31 7.46 5.65
N ASP A 48 20.13 8.51 5.56
CA ASP A 48 20.41 9.56 6.52
C ASP A 48 19.24 10.55 6.71
N THR A 49 19.09 11.07 7.91
CA THR A 49 17.90 11.72 8.44
C THR A 49 18.04 13.22 8.60
N THR A 50 17.14 14.01 8.02
CA THR A 50 16.66 15.27 8.62
C THR A 50 15.37 15.76 7.96
N ALA A 51 14.31 15.90 8.76
CA ALA A 51 12.99 16.52 8.54
C ALA A 51 11.80 15.54 8.28
N GLY A 52 10.95 15.48 9.26
CA GLY A 52 9.85 14.55 9.38
C GLY A 52 8.61 14.78 8.52
N ARG A 53 7.98 13.69 8.07
CA ARG A 53 6.80 13.70 7.19
C ARG A 53 6.04 12.38 7.23
N ASN A 54 4.69 12.38 7.23
CA ASN A 54 3.83 11.22 6.94
C ASN A 54 4.07 10.67 5.54
N VAL A 55 3.73 9.39 5.33
CA VAL A 55 4.34 8.64 4.25
C VAL A 55 3.36 8.34 3.12
N ALA A 56 3.52 9.01 1.97
CA ALA A 56 2.83 8.68 0.72
C ALA A 56 3.85 8.49 -0.40
N ASN A 57 3.63 7.49 -1.26
CA ASN A 57 4.45 7.28 -2.44
C ASN A 57 3.91 8.11 -3.61
N ASN A 58 4.55 9.24 -3.91
CA ASN A 58 4.13 10.15 -4.98
C ASN A 58 4.16 9.52 -6.38
N ASP A 59 5.07 8.58 -6.62
CA ASP A 59 5.20 7.90 -7.93
C ASP A 59 4.03 6.94 -8.18
N LEU A 60 3.33 6.55 -7.12
CA LEU A 60 2.16 5.68 -7.18
C LEU A 60 0.85 6.42 -6.89
N ALA A 61 0.89 7.74 -6.72
CA ALA A 61 -0.31 8.53 -6.55
C ALA A 61 -1.14 8.61 -7.86
N TRP A 62 -2.44 8.73 -7.72
CA TRP A 62 -3.38 9.03 -8.81
C TRP A 62 -3.22 10.47 -9.26
N GLU A 63 -3.76 10.79 -10.44
CA GLU A 63 -3.89 12.19 -10.83
C GLU A 63 -4.99 12.89 -10.02
N ASN A 64 -4.76 14.15 -9.69
CA ASN A 64 -5.75 14.93 -8.95
C ASN A 64 -7.03 15.10 -9.77
N GLY A 65 -8.16 14.66 -9.25
CA GLY A 65 -9.45 14.64 -9.93
C GLY A 65 -9.83 13.30 -10.55
N ASP A 66 -8.99 12.28 -10.43
CA ASP A 66 -9.28 10.96 -10.99
C ASP A 66 -10.56 10.32 -10.44
N VAL A 67 -11.21 9.59 -11.32
CA VAL A 67 -12.33 8.69 -11.00
C VAL A 67 -11.84 7.25 -11.06
N ILE A 68 -11.61 6.68 -9.90
CA ILE A 68 -11.08 5.34 -9.72
C ILE A 68 -12.21 4.32 -9.78
N LEU A 69 -12.18 3.42 -10.77
CA LEU A 69 -13.19 2.37 -10.92
C LEU A 69 -12.91 1.23 -9.94
N VAL A 70 -13.89 0.90 -9.11
CA VAL A 70 -13.81 -0.14 -8.08
C VAL A 70 -14.89 -1.19 -8.33
N LYS A 71 -14.53 -2.47 -8.32
CA LYS A 71 -15.51 -3.56 -8.30
C LYS A 71 -15.24 -4.53 -7.16
N PHE A 72 -16.28 -5.23 -6.73
CA PHE A 72 -16.12 -6.44 -5.91
C PHE A 72 -15.87 -7.63 -6.84
N MET A 73 -15.14 -8.62 -6.33
CA MET A 73 -14.91 -9.88 -7.05
C MET A 73 -15.85 -10.97 -6.52
N ASP A 74 -16.16 -11.93 -7.39
CA ASP A 74 -16.74 -13.24 -7.05
C ASP A 74 -18.14 -13.22 -6.39
N ASN A 75 -18.94 -12.17 -6.57
CA ASN A 75 -20.28 -12.01 -5.97
C ASN A 75 -20.33 -12.31 -4.45
N VAL A 76 -19.21 -12.17 -3.76
CA VAL A 76 -19.09 -12.47 -2.34
C VAL A 76 -19.56 -11.30 -1.47
N GLY A 77 -20.11 -11.63 -0.32
CA GLY A 77 -20.61 -10.65 0.65
C GLY A 77 -22.03 -10.16 0.36
N SER A 78 -22.78 -9.93 1.45
CA SER A 78 -24.13 -9.36 1.33
C SER A 78 -24.07 -7.92 0.80
N GLN A 79 -25.16 -7.47 0.18
CA GLN A 79 -25.26 -6.08 -0.27
C GLN A 79 -25.09 -5.08 0.88
N SER A 80 -25.55 -5.42 2.07
CA SER A 80 -25.34 -4.59 3.27
C SER A 80 -23.86 -4.44 3.63
N LEU A 81 -23.10 -5.53 3.62
CA LEU A 81 -21.66 -5.52 3.87
C LEU A 81 -20.93 -4.66 2.80
N ARG A 82 -21.25 -4.87 1.53
CA ARG A 82 -20.67 -4.08 0.43
C ARG A 82 -20.98 -2.59 0.57
N ASN A 83 -22.22 -2.23 0.94
CA ASN A 83 -22.61 -0.84 1.16
C ASN A 83 -21.79 -0.19 2.28
N MET A 84 -21.54 -0.89 3.37
CA MET A 84 -20.70 -0.39 4.46
C MET A 84 -19.24 -0.20 4.01
N ILE A 85 -18.66 -1.15 3.29
CA ILE A 85 -17.32 -1.04 2.74
C ILE A 85 -17.23 0.16 1.79
N MET A 86 -18.21 0.33 0.90
CA MET A 86 -18.26 1.49 -0.01
C MET A 86 -18.32 2.82 0.76
N GLN A 87 -19.12 2.89 1.82
CA GLN A 87 -19.22 4.08 2.66
C GLN A 87 -17.87 4.41 3.33
N TYR A 88 -17.20 3.41 3.90
CA TYR A 88 -15.92 3.61 4.59
C TYR A 88 -14.80 3.97 3.61
N ALA A 89 -14.74 3.34 2.45
CA ALA A 89 -13.79 3.70 1.39
C ALA A 89 -13.94 5.18 0.98
N LYS A 90 -15.17 5.64 0.83
CA LYS A 90 -15.49 7.03 0.42
C LYS A 90 -15.23 8.08 1.50
N SER A 91 -14.84 7.70 2.71
CA SER A 91 -14.47 8.68 3.75
C SER A 91 -13.31 9.59 3.31
N TRP A 92 -12.38 9.08 2.52
CA TRP A 92 -11.27 9.85 1.93
C TRP A 92 -11.74 10.93 0.96
N GLU A 93 -12.84 10.71 0.22
CA GLU A 93 -13.39 11.68 -0.74
C GLU A 93 -13.82 13.00 -0.08
N GLN A 94 -14.02 13.00 1.25
CA GLN A 94 -14.34 14.23 1.99
C GLN A 94 -13.17 15.19 2.03
N TYR A 95 -11.94 14.69 1.90
CA TYR A 95 -10.71 15.48 2.04
C TYR A 95 -9.87 15.52 0.77
N ALA A 96 -10.11 14.62 -0.17
CA ALA A 96 -9.37 14.45 -1.41
C ALA A 96 -10.22 14.77 -2.65
N ASN A 97 -9.62 15.35 -3.67
CA ASN A 97 -10.23 15.50 -4.99
C ASN A 97 -10.05 14.23 -5.83
N ILE A 98 -10.64 13.14 -5.32
CA ILE A 98 -10.66 11.80 -5.92
C ILE A 98 -12.05 11.22 -5.76
N LYS A 99 -12.47 10.36 -6.67
CA LYS A 99 -13.77 9.67 -6.62
C LYS A 99 -13.61 8.17 -6.78
N PHE A 100 -14.12 7.39 -5.84
CA PHE A 100 -14.31 5.96 -6.02
C PHE A 100 -15.66 5.69 -6.68
N LYS A 101 -15.63 5.24 -7.93
CA LYS A 101 -16.83 4.82 -8.66
C LYS A 101 -16.95 3.31 -8.58
N PHE A 102 -17.81 2.84 -7.67
CA PHE A 102 -18.15 1.41 -7.61
C PHE A 102 -19.02 1.04 -8.82
N VAL A 103 -18.58 0.01 -9.51
CA VAL A 103 -19.21 -0.48 -10.76
C VAL A 103 -19.64 -1.94 -10.58
N PRO A 104 -20.52 -2.49 -11.47
CA PRO A 104 -20.91 -3.89 -11.39
C PRO A 104 -19.74 -4.85 -11.42
N ASP A 105 -19.88 -5.99 -10.74
CA ASP A 105 -18.82 -7.01 -10.58
C ASP A 105 -18.35 -7.58 -11.95
N ASN A 106 -19.22 -7.60 -12.95
CA ASN A 106 -18.91 -8.05 -14.30
C ASN A 106 -18.22 -7.01 -15.19
N THR A 107 -17.92 -5.82 -14.67
CA THR A 107 -17.17 -4.81 -15.43
C THR A 107 -15.80 -5.36 -15.81
N PRO A 108 -15.45 -5.38 -17.12
CA PRO A 108 -14.28 -6.12 -17.58
C PRO A 108 -12.95 -5.49 -17.13
N VAL A 109 -12.88 -4.17 -17.08
CA VAL A 109 -11.65 -3.43 -16.71
C VAL A 109 -11.94 -2.45 -15.61
N THR A 110 -11.22 -2.59 -14.48
CA THR A 110 -11.32 -1.70 -13.33
C THR A 110 -9.95 -1.48 -12.71
N ASN A 111 -9.80 -0.38 -11.97
CA ASN A 111 -8.57 -0.06 -11.28
C ASN A 111 -8.43 -0.91 -10.00
N ILE A 112 -9.40 -0.83 -9.11
CA ILE A 112 -9.40 -1.56 -7.84
C ILE A 112 -10.37 -2.74 -7.93
N ARG A 113 -9.89 -3.91 -7.54
CA ARG A 113 -10.64 -5.15 -7.48
C ARG A 113 -10.61 -5.68 -6.05
N VAL A 114 -11.74 -5.49 -5.35
CA VAL A 114 -11.90 -5.84 -3.94
C VAL A 114 -12.32 -7.28 -3.82
N LYS A 115 -11.47 -8.12 -3.23
CA LYS A 115 -11.82 -9.47 -2.78
C LYS A 115 -12.28 -9.40 -1.33
N LEU A 116 -13.42 -10.00 -1.03
CA LEU A 116 -13.89 -10.24 0.33
C LEU A 116 -13.46 -11.64 0.73
N GLY A 117 -12.24 -11.74 1.24
CA GLY A 117 -11.63 -12.99 1.66
C GLY A 117 -12.13 -13.49 3.02
N SER A 118 -11.63 -14.63 3.41
CA SER A 118 -11.76 -15.18 4.75
C SER A 118 -10.40 -15.62 5.28
N ARG A 119 -10.32 -15.92 6.56
CA ARG A 119 -9.08 -16.44 7.18
C ARG A 119 -8.55 -17.70 6.50
N GLU A 120 -9.41 -18.49 5.88
CA GLU A 120 -9.03 -19.69 5.13
C GLU A 120 -8.18 -19.39 3.90
N ASP A 121 -8.35 -18.21 3.30
CA ASP A 121 -7.57 -17.77 2.14
C ASP A 121 -6.11 -17.44 2.50
N ASN A 122 -5.81 -17.26 3.79
CA ASN A 122 -4.50 -16.85 4.33
C ASN A 122 -3.90 -15.59 3.67
N LEU A 123 -4.76 -14.72 3.14
CA LEU A 123 -4.35 -13.49 2.46
C LEU A 123 -4.28 -12.29 3.43
N GLY A 124 -5.08 -12.33 4.52
CA GLY A 124 -5.25 -11.22 5.44
C GLY A 124 -5.83 -9.97 4.75
N HIS A 125 -5.61 -8.81 5.36
CA HIS A 125 -5.91 -7.54 4.72
C HIS A 125 -4.69 -7.09 3.90
N ASN A 126 -4.91 -6.61 2.69
CA ASN A 126 -3.85 -6.09 1.86
C ASN A 126 -4.38 -5.22 0.73
N SER A 127 -3.56 -4.29 0.25
CA SER A 127 -3.84 -3.48 -0.93
C SER A 127 -2.59 -3.22 -1.74
N GLN A 128 -2.76 -3.09 -3.05
CA GLN A 128 -1.77 -2.48 -3.92
C GLN A 128 -1.70 -0.98 -3.64
N LEU A 129 -0.51 -0.40 -3.76
CA LEU A 129 -0.32 1.04 -3.59
C LEU A 129 -0.75 1.80 -4.84
N GLY A 130 -1.68 2.73 -4.67
CA GLY A 130 -2.10 3.69 -5.67
C GLY A 130 -2.29 3.09 -7.06
N ILE A 131 -1.72 3.75 -8.09
CA ILE A 131 -1.81 3.31 -9.49
C ILE A 131 -1.11 1.97 -9.77
N GLY A 132 -0.34 1.42 -8.83
CA GLY A 132 0.26 0.09 -8.94
C GLY A 132 -0.77 -1.02 -9.17
N CYS A 133 -2.01 -0.82 -8.75
CA CYS A 133 -3.13 -1.73 -9.01
C CYS A 133 -3.42 -1.92 -10.52
N ASN A 134 -3.06 -0.96 -11.36
CA ASN A 134 -3.27 -1.03 -12.81
C ASN A 134 -2.34 -2.05 -13.50
N ASN A 135 -1.24 -2.43 -12.85
CA ASN A 135 -0.29 -3.43 -13.35
C ASN A 135 -0.67 -4.86 -12.98
N VAL A 136 -1.72 -5.05 -12.19
CA VAL A 136 -2.20 -6.37 -11.77
C VAL A 136 -3.21 -6.89 -12.79
N PRO A 137 -3.09 -8.14 -13.26
CA PRO A 137 -4.07 -8.74 -14.19
C PRO A 137 -5.50 -8.64 -13.69
N GLN A 138 -6.46 -8.40 -14.60
CA GLN A 138 -7.85 -8.10 -14.24
C GLN A 138 -8.60 -9.25 -13.54
N TYR A 139 -8.10 -10.47 -13.62
CA TYR A 139 -8.64 -11.65 -12.91
C TYR A 139 -8.10 -11.80 -11.47
N LEU A 140 -7.14 -10.96 -11.06
CA LEU A 140 -6.58 -10.96 -9.70
C LEU A 140 -7.10 -9.76 -8.90
N GLN A 141 -7.22 -9.94 -7.60
CA GLN A 141 -7.53 -8.86 -6.67
C GLN A 141 -6.38 -7.85 -6.56
N THR A 142 -6.73 -6.61 -6.29
CA THR A 142 -5.75 -5.56 -5.94
C THR A 142 -5.93 -5.07 -4.51
N LEU A 143 -7.03 -5.45 -3.87
CA LEU A 143 -7.34 -5.17 -2.48
C LEU A 143 -8.07 -6.38 -1.89
N ASN A 144 -7.62 -6.88 -0.75
CA ASN A 144 -8.29 -7.95 -0.02
C ASN A 144 -8.70 -7.48 1.37
N LEU A 145 -9.95 -7.80 1.73
CA LEU A 145 -10.48 -7.59 3.07
C LEU A 145 -10.85 -8.96 3.65
N ASP A 146 -10.16 -9.38 4.71
CA ASP A 146 -10.53 -10.57 5.46
C ASP A 146 -11.77 -10.27 6.31
N THR A 147 -12.93 -10.67 5.81
CA THR A 147 -14.21 -10.38 6.46
C THR A 147 -14.40 -11.10 7.80
N SER A 148 -13.60 -12.13 8.08
CA SER A 148 -13.64 -12.81 9.37
C SER A 148 -13.20 -11.89 10.52
N ASP A 149 -12.31 -10.94 10.26
CA ASP A 149 -11.87 -9.95 11.25
C ASP A 149 -12.90 -8.83 11.50
N PHE A 150 -13.96 -8.81 10.70
CA PHE A 150 -15.09 -7.88 10.90
C PHE A 150 -16.20 -8.47 11.77
N ILE A 151 -16.13 -9.74 12.15
CA ILE A 151 -17.11 -10.37 13.01
C ILE A 151 -16.96 -9.88 14.44
N ASP A 152 -18.07 -9.57 15.11
CA ASP A 152 -18.07 -9.31 16.55
C ASP A 152 -18.05 -10.60 17.36
N TYR A 153 -16.88 -11.15 17.55
CA TYR A 153 -16.69 -12.40 18.30
C TYR A 153 -17.15 -12.31 19.75
N LYS A 154 -17.27 -11.12 20.35
CA LYS A 154 -17.76 -10.95 21.71
C LYS A 154 -19.19 -11.43 21.86
N GLU A 155 -20.02 -11.21 20.84
CA GLU A 155 -21.39 -11.71 20.79
C GLU A 155 -21.42 -13.24 20.82
N TYR A 156 -20.57 -13.90 20.04
CA TYR A 156 -20.51 -15.37 20.01
C TYR A 156 -19.92 -15.97 21.28
N VAL A 157 -18.96 -15.30 21.91
CA VAL A 157 -18.47 -15.67 23.26
C VAL A 157 -19.60 -15.54 24.29
N ALA A 158 -20.44 -14.51 24.21
CA ALA A 158 -21.61 -14.36 25.07
C ALA A 158 -22.63 -15.48 24.84
N GLN A 159 -22.96 -15.82 23.60
CA GLN A 159 -23.86 -16.94 23.27
C GLN A 159 -23.27 -18.29 23.74
N TYR A 160 -21.98 -18.50 23.61
CA TYR A 160 -21.31 -19.69 24.15
C TYR A 160 -21.47 -19.82 25.66
N LYS A 161 -21.31 -18.72 26.41
CA LYS A 161 -21.42 -18.70 27.89
C LYS A 161 -22.86 -18.79 28.40
N ASN A 162 -23.76 -18.06 27.75
CA ASN A 162 -25.11 -17.81 28.29
C ASN A 162 -26.18 -18.68 27.62
N GLY A 163 -25.83 -19.47 26.63
CA GLY A 163 -26.78 -20.20 25.81
C GLY A 163 -27.29 -19.37 24.64
N GLY A 164 -27.34 -19.97 23.47
CA GLY A 164 -27.82 -19.32 22.26
C GLY A 164 -27.64 -20.22 21.04
N PRO A 165 -28.03 -19.76 19.85
CA PRO A 165 -27.95 -20.54 18.61
C PRO A 165 -26.56 -21.09 18.33
N PHE A 166 -25.52 -20.30 18.58
CA PHE A 166 -24.13 -20.71 18.39
C PHE A 166 -23.73 -21.87 19.34
N LEU A 167 -24.07 -21.79 20.63
CA LEU A 167 -23.82 -22.91 21.55
C LEU A 167 -24.58 -24.18 21.13
N GLN A 168 -25.80 -24.05 20.63
CA GLN A 168 -26.56 -25.19 20.13
C GLN A 168 -25.91 -25.81 18.89
N TYR A 169 -25.41 -24.98 17.98
CA TYR A 169 -24.63 -25.44 16.84
C TYR A 169 -23.40 -26.26 17.28
N LEU A 170 -22.61 -25.75 18.25
CA LEU A 170 -21.43 -26.44 18.77
C LEU A 170 -21.80 -27.80 19.40
N LYS A 171 -22.88 -27.88 20.14
CA LYS A 171 -23.39 -29.14 20.70
C LYS A 171 -23.78 -30.13 19.62
N ASN A 172 -24.49 -29.67 18.60
CA ASN A 172 -24.94 -30.52 17.48
C ASN A 172 -23.75 -31.04 16.66
N LYS A 173 -22.66 -30.23 16.57
CA LYS A 173 -21.41 -30.61 15.95
C LYS A 173 -20.64 -31.66 16.75
N GLY A 174 -20.98 -31.90 18.01
CA GLY A 174 -20.25 -32.82 18.88
C GLY A 174 -18.94 -32.27 19.43
N THR A 175 -18.87 -30.96 19.65
CA THR A 175 -17.65 -30.26 20.09
C THR A 175 -17.18 -30.79 21.45
N ASP A 176 -15.89 -31.16 21.54
CA ASP A 176 -15.23 -31.48 22.82
C ASP A 176 -14.84 -30.18 23.54
N PHE A 177 -15.75 -29.69 24.38
CA PHE A 177 -15.57 -28.43 25.10
C PHE A 177 -14.36 -28.42 26.06
N LYS A 178 -13.80 -29.60 26.41
CA LYS A 178 -12.61 -29.67 27.27
C LYS A 178 -11.34 -29.29 26.51
N LYS A 179 -11.33 -29.44 25.18
CA LYS A 179 -10.20 -29.12 24.32
C LYS A 179 -10.43 -27.88 23.48
N TYR A 180 -11.61 -27.25 23.60
CA TYR A 180 -12.03 -26.15 22.74
C TYR A 180 -11.23 -24.88 23.00
N THR A 181 -10.62 -24.33 21.96
CA THR A 181 -9.75 -23.17 22.02
C THR A 181 -10.43 -21.94 21.43
N TYR A 182 -9.86 -20.75 21.66
CA TYR A 182 -10.31 -19.53 20.94
C TYR A 182 -10.13 -19.63 19.43
N GLY A 183 -9.08 -20.34 18.95
CA GLY A 183 -8.90 -20.60 17.53
C GLY A 183 -10.05 -21.43 16.95
N ASP A 184 -10.49 -22.48 17.69
CA ASP A 184 -11.66 -23.28 17.29
C ASP A 184 -12.92 -22.43 17.27
N LEU A 185 -13.11 -21.55 18.26
CA LEU A 185 -14.25 -20.64 18.32
C LEU A 185 -14.29 -19.74 17.08
N TYR A 186 -13.19 -19.13 16.70
CA TYR A 186 -13.13 -18.29 15.50
C TYR A 186 -13.49 -19.07 14.24
N ASN A 187 -12.96 -20.25 14.06
CA ASN A 187 -13.27 -21.12 12.91
C ASN A 187 -14.75 -21.52 12.91
N ASP A 188 -15.27 -21.87 14.06
CA ASP A 188 -16.66 -22.31 14.20
C ASP A 188 -17.67 -21.18 14.03
N VAL A 189 -17.35 -19.95 14.41
CA VAL A 189 -18.20 -18.78 14.13
C VAL A 189 -18.32 -18.56 12.61
N ILE A 190 -17.22 -18.70 11.88
CA ILE A 190 -17.24 -18.61 10.41
C ILE A 190 -18.08 -19.74 9.81
N ALA A 191 -17.87 -20.98 10.28
CA ALA A 191 -18.60 -22.16 9.80
C ALA A 191 -20.08 -22.17 10.18
N PHE A 192 -20.47 -21.48 11.24
CA PHE A 192 -21.86 -21.36 11.70
C PHE A 192 -22.77 -20.64 10.70
N LYS A 193 -22.21 -19.78 9.83
CA LYS A 193 -22.93 -19.01 8.80
C LYS A 193 -24.18 -18.33 9.35
N ASP A 194 -24.01 -17.59 10.44
CA ASP A 194 -25.13 -16.90 11.10
C ASP A 194 -25.83 -15.94 10.12
N PRO A 195 -27.14 -16.12 9.83
CA PRO A 195 -27.86 -15.18 8.96
C PRO A 195 -27.99 -13.79 9.59
N ASN A 196 -27.84 -13.69 10.91
CA ASN A 196 -27.88 -12.45 11.68
C ASN A 196 -26.48 -12.07 12.21
N ILE A 197 -25.45 -12.29 11.42
CA ILE A 197 -24.06 -12.04 11.80
C ILE A 197 -23.90 -10.65 12.41
N LYS A 198 -23.21 -10.60 13.55
CA LYS A 198 -22.89 -9.34 14.24
C LYS A 198 -21.53 -8.84 13.77
N TRP A 199 -21.52 -7.63 13.28
CA TRP A 199 -20.31 -6.99 12.75
C TRP A 199 -19.67 -6.08 13.79
N ASN A 200 -18.36 -6.13 13.90
CA ASN A 200 -17.54 -5.13 14.57
C ASN A 200 -17.34 -3.94 13.61
N TYR A 201 -18.26 -3.00 13.65
CA TYR A 201 -18.26 -1.85 12.75
C TYR A 201 -17.00 -0.99 12.89
N ASN A 202 -16.39 -0.91 14.07
CA ASN A 202 -15.14 -0.16 14.27
C ASN A 202 -13.97 -0.83 13.55
N SER A 203 -13.83 -2.16 13.70
CA SER A 203 -12.79 -2.90 12.97
C SER A 203 -12.99 -2.79 11.46
N MET A 204 -14.22 -3.00 10.99
CA MET A 204 -14.56 -2.89 9.58
C MET A 204 -14.24 -1.50 9.01
N ARG A 205 -14.66 -0.43 9.71
CA ARG A 205 -14.40 0.94 9.32
C ARG A 205 -12.90 1.20 9.24
N GLY A 206 -12.19 0.95 10.34
CA GLY A 206 -10.78 1.23 10.42
C GLY A 206 -9.97 0.48 9.36
N THR A 207 -10.21 -0.83 9.22
CA THR A 207 -9.49 -1.66 8.23
C THR A 207 -9.82 -1.26 6.80
N THR A 208 -11.10 -1.08 6.47
CA THR A 208 -11.48 -0.66 5.12
C THR A 208 -10.88 0.70 4.76
N THR A 209 -10.95 1.67 5.66
CA THR A 209 -10.35 2.99 5.44
C THR A 209 -8.85 2.90 5.27
N HIS A 210 -8.16 2.06 6.07
CA HIS A 210 -6.71 1.81 5.96
C HIS A 210 -6.34 1.24 4.58
N GLU A 211 -6.99 0.14 4.13
CA GLU A 211 -6.66 -0.49 2.84
C GLU A 211 -6.94 0.45 1.66
N PHE A 212 -8.00 1.25 1.73
CA PHE A 212 -8.24 2.28 0.72
C PHE A 212 -7.26 3.46 0.82
N GLY A 213 -6.65 3.71 1.97
CA GLY A 213 -5.51 4.61 2.12
C GLY A 213 -4.31 4.14 1.29
N HIS A 214 -3.96 2.83 1.36
CA HIS A 214 -2.96 2.24 0.47
C HIS A 214 -3.34 2.37 -1.00
N ALA A 215 -4.59 2.09 -1.34
CA ALA A 215 -5.08 2.25 -2.70
C ALA A 215 -5.00 3.70 -3.21
N LEU A 216 -4.86 4.68 -2.32
CA LEU A 216 -4.58 6.09 -2.63
C LEU A 216 -3.08 6.44 -2.59
N GLY A 217 -2.19 5.48 -2.36
CA GLY A 217 -0.74 5.70 -2.35
C GLY A 217 -0.14 5.98 -0.96
N LEU A 218 -0.94 5.91 0.12
CA LEU A 218 -0.42 6.07 1.48
C LEU A 218 0.32 4.81 1.94
N LEU A 219 1.42 5.00 2.64
CA LEU A 219 2.23 3.95 3.26
C LEU A 219 1.87 3.81 4.75
N HIS A 220 2.49 2.83 5.42
CA HIS A 220 2.30 2.66 6.85
C HIS A 220 2.97 3.78 7.65
N GLU A 221 2.27 4.34 8.61
CA GLU A 221 2.77 5.43 9.45
C GLU A 221 3.88 4.99 10.41
N GLN A 222 3.89 3.73 10.84
CA GLN A 222 4.98 3.19 11.68
C GLN A 222 6.32 3.13 10.93
N SER A 223 6.30 3.24 9.62
CA SER A 223 7.51 3.35 8.78
C SER A 223 8.09 4.77 8.77
N TYR A 224 7.52 5.68 9.58
CA TYR A 224 8.06 7.02 9.74
C TYR A 224 9.48 6.97 10.34
N PRO A 225 10.47 7.64 9.75
CA PRO A 225 11.82 7.66 10.25
C PRO A 225 11.88 8.17 11.72
N ASP A 226 12.56 7.43 12.57
CA ASP A 226 12.74 7.76 14.00
C ASP A 226 11.45 7.84 14.85
N GLY A 227 10.31 7.45 14.30
CA GLY A 227 9.04 7.47 15.05
C GLY A 227 9.03 6.47 16.21
N ILE A 228 9.55 5.28 16.01
CA ILE A 228 9.44 4.17 16.96
C ILE A 228 10.79 3.51 17.22
N LYS A 229 11.14 3.36 18.51
CA LYS A 229 12.35 2.63 18.93
C LYS A 229 12.05 1.13 19.05
N TRP A 230 12.10 0.41 17.95
CA TRP A 230 11.75 -1.00 17.88
C TRP A 230 12.70 -1.91 18.65
N ASN A 231 12.13 -2.91 19.34
CA ASN A 231 12.84 -4.10 19.79
C ASN A 231 12.80 -5.15 18.66
N LYS A 232 13.67 -4.97 17.66
CA LYS A 232 13.64 -5.73 16.40
C LYS A 232 13.63 -7.25 16.62
N ASP A 233 14.46 -7.77 17.52
CA ASP A 233 14.53 -9.21 17.78
C ASP A 233 13.21 -9.79 18.29
N THR A 234 12.53 -9.05 19.15
CA THR A 234 11.23 -9.46 19.69
C THR A 234 10.15 -9.39 18.62
N VAL A 235 10.19 -8.34 17.80
CA VAL A 235 9.26 -8.16 16.67
C VAL A 235 9.42 -9.29 15.65
N TYR A 236 10.64 -9.62 15.20
CA TYR A 236 10.88 -10.73 14.29
C TYR A 236 10.36 -12.06 14.84
N LYS A 237 10.66 -12.38 16.11
CA LYS A 237 10.19 -13.62 16.76
C LYS A 237 8.66 -13.69 16.81
N TYR A 238 8.00 -12.56 17.07
CA TYR A 238 6.55 -12.48 17.12
C TYR A 238 5.92 -12.77 15.75
N TYR A 239 6.34 -12.03 14.73
CA TYR A 239 5.76 -12.17 13.39
C TYR A 239 6.08 -13.52 12.74
N ALA A 240 7.27 -14.07 12.96
CA ALA A 240 7.61 -15.43 12.51
C ALA A 240 6.71 -16.48 13.18
N LYS A 241 6.47 -16.35 14.49
CA LYS A 241 5.70 -17.34 15.25
C LYS A 241 4.20 -17.27 14.97
N TYR A 242 3.62 -16.07 14.88
CA TYR A 242 2.17 -15.90 14.86
C TYR A 242 1.60 -15.55 13.49
N GLN A 243 2.44 -15.05 12.58
CA GLN A 243 2.05 -14.66 11.22
C GLN A 243 2.79 -15.46 10.13
N GLY A 244 3.79 -16.26 10.50
CA GLY A 244 4.61 -17.00 9.52
C GLY A 244 5.45 -16.08 8.62
N TRP A 245 5.71 -14.84 9.04
CA TRP A 245 6.47 -13.88 8.24
C TRP A 245 7.97 -14.09 8.41
N ASP A 246 8.71 -14.05 7.30
CA ASP A 246 10.17 -13.93 7.31
C ASP A 246 10.62 -12.51 7.69
N LYS A 247 11.93 -12.35 7.92
CA LYS A 247 12.50 -11.05 8.31
C LYS A 247 12.27 -9.97 7.25
N GLY A 248 12.44 -10.29 5.96
CA GLY A 248 12.25 -9.34 4.88
C GLY A 248 10.83 -8.78 4.85
N LYS A 249 9.83 -9.65 5.04
CA LYS A 249 8.43 -9.23 5.13
C LYS A 249 8.14 -8.37 6.36
N VAL A 250 8.78 -8.68 7.51
CA VAL A 250 8.67 -7.88 8.74
C VAL A 250 9.36 -6.54 8.56
N ASP A 251 10.56 -6.51 7.99
CA ASP A 251 11.27 -5.26 7.70
C ASP A 251 10.38 -4.36 6.85
N PHE A 252 9.95 -4.84 5.72
CA PHE A 252 9.16 -4.06 4.76
C PHE A 252 7.84 -3.51 5.32
N ASN A 253 7.09 -4.31 6.10
CA ASN A 253 5.74 -3.92 6.55
C ASN A 253 5.71 -3.27 7.94
N VAL A 254 6.78 -3.42 8.75
CA VAL A 254 6.75 -3.03 10.17
C VAL A 254 7.94 -2.16 10.57
N LEU A 255 9.16 -2.57 10.22
CA LEU A 255 10.37 -2.03 10.84
C LEU A 255 11.13 -1.02 10.00
N GLU A 256 10.98 -1.07 8.67
CA GLU A 256 11.74 -0.20 7.79
C GLU A 256 11.17 1.21 7.76
N ALA A 257 12.07 2.15 7.96
CA ALA A 257 11.76 3.55 7.75
C ALA A 257 11.55 3.82 6.26
N SER A 258 10.45 4.45 5.93
CA SER A 258 10.21 4.93 4.57
C SER A 258 11.21 6.00 4.17
N ASP A 259 11.61 5.99 2.91
CA ASP A 259 12.50 7.01 2.38
C ASP A 259 11.79 8.36 2.32
N ILE A 260 12.31 9.33 3.08
CA ILE A 260 11.75 10.68 3.18
C ILE A 260 11.68 11.43 1.84
N PHE A 261 12.50 11.05 0.85
CA PHE A 261 12.48 11.68 -0.47
C PHE A 261 11.23 11.37 -1.29
N TYR A 262 10.49 10.32 -0.91
CA TYR A 262 9.30 9.84 -1.67
C TYR A 262 8.01 10.06 -0.94
N THR A 263 8.08 10.64 0.25
CA THR A 263 6.94 10.75 1.13
C THR A 263 6.62 12.23 1.35
N ASN A 264 5.45 12.65 0.88
CA ASN A 264 4.86 13.90 1.34
C ASN A 264 4.42 13.67 2.78
N GLY A 265 4.87 14.54 3.72
CA GLY A 265 4.42 14.21 5.02
C GLY A 265 4.38 15.36 6.01
N THR A 266 3.56 15.14 6.99
CA THR A 266 3.41 15.91 8.20
C THR A 266 4.35 15.33 9.26
N LYS A 267 4.22 15.70 10.49
CA LYS A 267 4.93 15.06 11.61
C LYS A 267 4.39 13.64 11.83
N TYR A 268 5.21 12.75 12.41
CA TYR A 268 4.76 11.43 12.90
C TYR A 268 3.44 11.54 13.65
N ASP A 269 2.47 10.75 13.22
CA ASP A 269 1.11 10.78 13.74
C ASP A 269 0.69 9.41 14.31
N PRO A 270 0.79 9.20 15.62
CA PRO A 270 0.38 7.95 16.24
C PRO A 270 -1.14 7.70 16.15
N LEU A 271 -1.94 8.69 15.74
CA LEU A 271 -3.38 8.56 15.55
C LEU A 271 -3.77 8.26 14.10
N SER A 272 -2.80 8.25 13.18
CA SER A 272 -3.05 7.95 11.76
C SER A 272 -3.75 6.62 11.60
N ILE A 273 -4.75 6.58 10.70
CA ILE A 273 -5.41 5.34 10.28
C ILE A 273 -4.41 4.36 9.64
N MET A 274 -3.30 4.88 9.07
CA MET A 274 -2.25 4.09 8.44
C MET A 274 -1.26 3.51 9.43
N HIS A 275 -1.43 3.75 10.75
CA HIS A 275 -0.56 3.25 11.79
C HIS A 275 -1.01 1.90 12.33
N TYR A 276 -0.10 0.92 12.43
CA TYR A 276 -0.36 -0.31 13.15
C TYR A 276 -0.44 -0.09 14.65
N PRO A 277 -1.22 -0.89 15.39
CA PRO A 277 -1.08 -0.94 16.84
C PRO A 277 0.33 -1.37 17.21
N VAL A 278 0.92 -0.65 18.19
CA VAL A 278 2.24 -0.95 18.76
C VAL A 278 2.09 -1.28 20.23
N LEU A 279 2.60 -2.43 20.62
CA LEU A 279 2.53 -2.91 21.99
C LEU A 279 3.85 -2.63 22.71
N ALA A 280 3.80 -2.38 24.01
CA ALA A 280 4.96 -1.99 24.82
C ALA A 280 6.16 -2.94 24.67
N TRP A 281 5.94 -4.25 24.49
CA TRP A 281 6.99 -5.23 24.31
C TRP A 281 7.67 -5.20 22.92
N GLN A 282 7.05 -4.53 21.95
CA GLN A 282 7.62 -4.35 20.59
C GLN A 282 8.64 -3.22 20.54
N THR A 283 8.72 -2.40 21.57
CA THR A 283 9.60 -1.23 21.64
C THR A 283 10.61 -1.35 22.79
N THR A 284 11.76 -0.69 22.65
CA THR A 284 12.80 -0.69 23.68
C THR A 284 12.51 0.22 24.85
N ASN A 285 11.58 1.17 24.68
CA ASN A 285 11.20 2.19 25.67
C ASN A 285 9.77 2.04 26.21
N GLY A 286 9.07 0.94 25.87
CA GLY A 286 7.69 0.72 26.32
C GLY A 286 6.64 1.59 25.61
N TYR A 287 6.99 2.28 24.53
CA TYR A 287 6.07 3.09 23.75
C TYR A 287 4.96 2.25 23.14
N THR A 288 3.73 2.80 23.09
CA THR A 288 2.55 2.10 22.57
C THR A 288 1.76 3.01 21.65
N VAL A 289 1.12 2.39 20.64
CA VAL A 289 0.11 3.01 19.81
C VAL A 289 -1.14 2.14 19.81
N GLY A 290 -2.30 2.74 20.00
CA GLY A 290 -3.58 2.05 20.01
C GLY A 290 -4.05 1.63 18.62
N THR A 291 -5.24 1.03 18.56
CA THR A 291 -5.91 0.75 17.28
C THR A 291 -6.67 2.00 16.83
N ASN A 292 -6.29 2.51 15.66
CA ASN A 292 -6.95 3.66 15.04
C ASN A 292 -8.05 3.16 14.08
N ASN A 293 -9.23 3.75 14.17
CA ASN A 293 -10.38 3.35 13.35
C ASN A 293 -11.02 4.52 12.58
N ASP A 294 -10.49 5.72 12.75
CA ASP A 294 -10.97 6.95 12.13
C ASP A 294 -9.78 7.71 11.53
N LEU A 295 -10.05 8.54 10.53
CA LEU A 295 -9.04 9.43 9.94
C LEU A 295 -8.59 10.46 10.98
N SER A 296 -7.30 10.52 11.22
CA SER A 296 -6.68 11.60 12.00
C SER A 296 -6.67 12.94 11.25
N ASP A 297 -6.27 14.00 11.91
CA ASP A 297 -6.06 15.27 11.23
C ASP A 297 -4.81 15.23 10.34
N GLY A 298 -3.81 14.40 10.67
CA GLY A 298 -2.66 14.12 9.82
C GLY A 298 -3.07 13.41 8.53
N ASP A 299 -3.92 12.38 8.61
CA ASP A 299 -4.47 11.67 7.44
C ASP A 299 -5.25 12.61 6.52
N LYS A 300 -6.10 13.46 7.08
CA LYS A 300 -6.87 14.45 6.34
C LYS A 300 -5.96 15.46 5.64
N ALA A 301 -4.93 15.92 6.32
CA ALA A 301 -3.98 16.90 5.78
C ALA A 301 -3.15 16.30 4.64
N ILE A 302 -2.61 15.08 4.82
CA ILE A 302 -1.78 14.47 3.78
C ILE A 302 -2.59 14.15 2.53
N ILE A 303 -3.82 13.61 2.68
CA ILE A 303 -4.62 13.27 1.52
C ILE A 303 -5.12 14.51 0.77
N ALA A 304 -5.41 15.60 1.50
CA ALA A 304 -5.75 16.89 0.90
C ALA A 304 -4.56 17.51 0.17
N ALA A 305 -3.35 17.33 0.67
CA ALA A 305 -2.13 17.80 0.00
C ALA A 305 -1.82 16.96 -1.24
N LEU A 306 -2.08 15.65 -1.19
CA LEU A 306 -1.86 14.73 -2.30
C LEU A 306 -2.87 14.95 -3.44
N TYR A 307 -4.13 15.21 -3.07
CA TYR A 307 -5.27 15.40 -3.98
C TYR A 307 -6.08 16.64 -3.61
N PRO A 308 -5.56 17.85 -3.85
CA PRO A 308 -6.21 19.09 -3.42
C PRO A 308 -7.56 19.31 -4.12
N LYS A 309 -8.60 19.67 -3.34
CA LYS A 309 -9.94 19.94 -3.84
C LYS A 309 -10.07 21.28 -4.53
N ASP A 310 -9.38 22.27 -4.04
CA ASP A 310 -9.47 23.63 -4.55
C ASP A 310 -8.32 23.94 -5.51
N LYS A 311 -8.70 24.28 -6.75
CA LYS A 311 -7.81 25.01 -7.67
C LYS A 311 -7.50 26.43 -7.21
N ALA A 312 -7.98 26.86 -6.07
CA ALA A 312 -7.64 28.14 -5.45
C ALA A 312 -6.26 28.11 -4.78
N ILE A 313 -5.39 27.18 -5.18
CA ILE A 313 -3.98 27.27 -4.86
C ILE A 313 -3.36 28.24 -5.83
N SER A 314 -3.09 29.38 -5.24
CA SER A 314 -2.24 30.45 -5.72
C SER A 314 -2.60 30.98 -7.11
N THR A 315 -2.91 32.25 -7.12
CA THR A 315 -2.76 33.16 -8.25
C THR A 315 -1.35 33.23 -8.86
N LEU A 316 -0.42 32.44 -8.35
CA LEU A 316 0.78 31.99 -9.08
C LEU A 316 0.34 30.78 -9.90
N ALA A 317 0.00 31.03 -11.17
CA ALA A 317 -0.28 29.98 -12.13
C ALA A 317 0.87 28.94 -12.07
N VAL A 318 0.56 27.73 -11.54
CA VAL A 318 1.49 26.61 -11.68
C VAL A 318 1.69 26.45 -13.18
N PRO A 319 2.92 26.53 -13.67
CA PRO A 319 3.18 26.45 -15.10
C PRO A 319 2.59 25.15 -15.63
N LYS A 320 1.63 25.24 -16.52
CA LYS A 320 1.07 24.04 -17.15
C LYS A 320 2.09 23.54 -18.15
N ILE A 321 2.62 22.36 -17.87
CA ILE A 321 3.45 21.62 -18.80
C ILE A 321 2.57 20.59 -19.50
N GLU A 322 2.58 20.63 -20.82
CA GLU A 322 1.97 19.60 -21.66
C GLU A 322 3.09 18.82 -22.35
N ILE A 323 3.12 17.52 -22.15
CA ILE A 323 4.04 16.63 -22.84
C ILE A 323 3.21 15.74 -23.77
N THR A 324 3.55 15.79 -25.04
CA THR A 324 2.82 15.10 -26.09
C THR A 324 3.79 14.38 -27.03
N ASN A 325 3.26 13.52 -27.89
CA ASN A 325 4.03 12.81 -28.92
C ASN A 325 5.24 12.04 -28.33
N ILE A 326 5.02 11.39 -27.18
CA ILE A 326 6.07 10.63 -26.48
C ILE A 326 6.39 9.36 -27.26
N GLY A 327 7.68 9.13 -27.45
CA GLY A 327 8.18 7.90 -28.04
C GLY A 327 9.64 7.67 -27.67
N TYR A 328 10.10 6.45 -27.85
CA TYR A 328 11.54 6.18 -27.84
C TYR A 328 12.04 6.32 -29.27
N GLY A 329 12.82 7.39 -29.51
CA GLY A 329 13.50 7.54 -30.79
C GLY A 329 14.56 6.47 -30.98
N ASP A 330 15.35 6.22 -29.94
CA ASP A 330 16.44 5.27 -30.03
C ASP A 330 16.97 4.89 -28.63
N VAL A 331 17.20 3.60 -28.41
CA VAL A 331 17.98 3.09 -27.26
C VAL A 331 19.10 2.24 -27.84
N LYS A 332 20.35 2.68 -27.66
CA LYS A 332 21.51 2.05 -28.24
C LYS A 332 22.51 1.62 -27.21
N THR A 333 23.17 0.51 -27.50
CA THR A 333 24.43 0.14 -26.86
C THR A 333 25.56 0.93 -27.49
N ASP A 334 26.40 1.57 -26.67
CA ASP A 334 27.58 2.29 -27.13
C ASP A 334 28.82 1.63 -26.52
N ASN A 335 29.60 0.99 -27.40
CA ASN A 335 30.82 0.30 -26.98
C ASN A 335 32.02 1.23 -26.74
N VAL A 336 31.97 2.47 -27.24
CA VAL A 336 33.01 3.48 -27.01
C VAL A 336 32.80 4.15 -25.66
N LYS A 337 31.59 4.63 -25.39
CA LYS A 337 31.18 5.19 -24.09
C LYS A 337 30.98 4.12 -23.04
N LYS A 338 30.87 2.85 -23.44
CA LYS A 338 30.57 1.68 -22.55
C LYS A 338 29.31 1.87 -21.72
N GLY A 339 28.17 2.09 -22.39
CA GLY A 339 26.89 2.30 -21.75
C GLY A 339 25.70 2.25 -22.69
N LEU A 340 24.52 2.42 -22.12
CA LEU A 340 23.27 2.63 -22.87
C LEU A 340 23.07 4.12 -23.14
N LEU A 341 22.85 4.46 -24.40
CA LEU A 341 22.41 5.78 -24.84
C LEU A 341 20.91 5.74 -25.10
N ILE A 342 20.19 6.68 -24.49
CA ILE A 342 18.74 6.71 -24.50
C ILE A 342 18.30 8.08 -25.03
N TYR A 343 17.56 8.08 -26.13
CA TYR A 343 17.08 9.27 -26.83
C TYR A 343 15.54 9.27 -26.88
N PRO A 344 14.83 9.65 -25.79
CA PRO A 344 13.38 9.74 -25.82
C PRO A 344 12.95 10.88 -26.75
N THR A 345 11.88 10.62 -27.53
CA THR A 345 11.28 11.65 -28.39
C THR A 345 9.98 12.15 -27.77
N PHE A 346 9.79 13.46 -27.70
CA PHE A 346 8.54 14.07 -27.21
C PHE A 346 8.50 15.55 -27.57
N ASP A 347 7.32 16.13 -27.43
CA ASP A 347 7.11 17.57 -27.43
C ASP A 347 6.79 18.05 -26.02
N ILE A 348 7.40 19.14 -25.62
CA ILE A 348 7.10 19.81 -24.37
C ILE A 348 6.61 21.22 -24.65
N LYS A 349 5.45 21.57 -24.11
CA LYS A 349 4.87 22.90 -24.17
C LYS A 349 4.76 23.46 -22.76
N THR A 350 5.27 24.65 -22.55
CA THR A 350 5.28 25.31 -21.25
C THR A 350 4.57 26.64 -21.32
N SER A 351 3.72 26.94 -20.33
CA SER A 351 2.93 28.18 -20.31
C SER A 351 3.52 29.29 -19.45
N ALA A 352 4.57 29.02 -18.65
CA ALA A 352 5.20 29.99 -17.78
C ALA A 352 6.66 29.62 -17.47
N LEU A 353 7.40 30.48 -16.77
CA LEU A 353 8.72 30.19 -16.21
C LEU A 353 8.63 28.99 -15.28
N LEU A 354 9.38 27.96 -15.62
CA LEU A 354 9.42 26.72 -14.88
C LEU A 354 10.62 26.70 -13.94
N GLY A 355 10.45 25.96 -12.87
CA GLY A 355 11.55 25.41 -12.11
C GLY A 355 12.38 24.44 -12.96
N THR A 356 13.15 23.63 -12.31
CA THR A 356 13.94 22.59 -12.96
C THR A 356 13.04 21.44 -13.39
N VAL A 357 13.21 20.98 -14.62
CA VAL A 357 12.56 19.77 -15.16
C VAL A 357 13.59 18.65 -15.21
N TYR A 358 13.20 17.47 -14.78
CA TYR A 358 14.04 16.27 -14.75
C TYR A 358 13.51 15.29 -15.78
N PHE A 359 14.37 14.88 -16.69
CA PHE A 359 14.15 13.83 -17.66
C PHE A 359 14.81 12.57 -17.13
N VAL A 360 14.01 11.57 -16.74
CA VAL A 360 14.46 10.39 -16.01
C VAL A 360 14.27 9.14 -16.86
N ALA A 361 15.31 8.33 -16.98
CA ALA A 361 15.26 7.00 -17.56
C ALA A 361 15.60 5.97 -16.50
N ARG A 362 14.66 5.07 -16.18
CA ARG A 362 14.82 3.98 -15.22
C ARG A 362 14.96 2.65 -15.94
N LEU A 363 15.73 1.74 -15.36
CA LEU A 363 15.82 0.37 -15.84
C LEU A 363 14.73 -0.49 -15.20
N THR A 364 14.09 -1.30 -16.03
CA THR A 364 13.13 -2.31 -15.58
C THR A 364 13.51 -3.71 -16.07
N THR A 365 12.89 -4.74 -15.53
CA THR A 365 12.98 -6.10 -16.05
C THR A 365 12.50 -6.19 -17.50
N GLU A 366 12.81 -7.27 -18.22
CA GLU A 366 12.45 -7.46 -19.64
C GLU A 366 10.93 -7.38 -19.86
N ASP A 367 10.12 -7.83 -18.91
CA ASP A 367 8.66 -7.71 -18.94
C ASP A 367 8.17 -6.28 -18.68
N GLY A 368 9.02 -5.43 -18.10
CA GLY A 368 8.69 -4.06 -17.72
C GLY A 368 7.90 -3.92 -16.42
N LEU A 369 7.77 -5.01 -15.66
CA LEU A 369 6.93 -5.04 -14.46
C LEU A 369 7.66 -4.53 -13.21
N TYR A 370 8.99 -4.68 -13.16
CA TYR A 370 9.78 -4.35 -11.97
C TYR A 370 10.93 -3.42 -12.31
N TYR A 371 11.13 -2.39 -11.48
CA TYR A 371 12.32 -1.57 -11.55
C TYR A 371 13.53 -2.33 -10.99
N ILE A 372 14.69 -2.07 -11.56
CA ILE A 372 15.93 -2.69 -11.11
C ILE A 372 16.52 -1.84 -9.98
N PRO A 373 16.69 -2.40 -8.77
CA PRO A 373 17.25 -1.67 -7.64
C PRO A 373 18.73 -1.36 -7.85
N THR A 374 19.21 -0.30 -7.21
CA THR A 374 20.63 0.05 -7.19
C THR A 374 21.03 0.69 -5.87
N THR A 375 22.26 0.44 -5.45
CA THR A 375 22.89 1.12 -4.31
C THR A 375 23.73 2.32 -4.75
N ASN A 376 23.89 2.53 -6.06
CA ASN A 376 24.68 3.63 -6.59
C ASN A 376 23.87 4.93 -6.61
N GLN A 377 24.21 5.86 -5.75
CA GLN A 377 23.53 7.14 -5.62
C GLN A 377 23.63 8.03 -6.88
N ASN A 378 24.68 7.88 -7.68
CA ASN A 378 24.89 8.70 -8.89
C ASN A 378 24.03 8.24 -10.08
N TYR A 379 23.59 6.96 -10.06
CA TYR A 379 22.76 6.35 -11.10
C TYR A 379 21.49 5.77 -10.49
N SER A 380 20.83 6.59 -9.72
CA SER A 380 19.66 6.21 -8.96
C SER A 380 18.58 7.30 -9.05
N TRP A 381 17.35 6.87 -9.24
CA TRP A 381 16.16 7.64 -8.98
C TRP A 381 15.23 6.77 -8.14
N ASN A 382 15.00 7.16 -6.91
CA ASN A 382 14.22 6.35 -5.98
C ASN A 382 14.85 4.97 -5.69
N LYS A 383 16.17 4.91 -5.47
CA LYS A 383 16.93 3.66 -5.27
C LYS A 383 16.80 2.64 -6.43
N MET A 384 16.22 3.06 -7.54
CA MET A 384 16.11 2.29 -8.76
C MET A 384 17.20 2.72 -9.72
N ALA A 385 17.76 1.77 -10.43
CA ALA A 385 18.77 2.05 -11.44
C ALA A 385 18.20 3.02 -12.48
N ALA A 386 18.72 4.24 -12.47
CA ALA A 386 18.25 5.33 -13.30
C ALA A 386 19.37 6.28 -13.68
N THR A 387 19.17 6.95 -14.78
CA THR A 387 19.93 8.15 -15.15
C THR A 387 18.98 9.29 -15.41
N TYR A 388 19.42 10.52 -15.19
CA TYR A 388 18.59 11.68 -15.46
C TYR A 388 19.38 12.88 -15.94
N VAL A 389 18.69 13.74 -16.66
CA VAL A 389 19.17 15.07 -17.05
C VAL A 389 18.20 16.11 -16.50
N LYS A 390 18.72 17.17 -15.91
CA LYS A 390 17.94 18.30 -15.45
C LYS A 390 18.18 19.52 -16.33
N MET A 391 17.14 20.23 -16.69
CA MET A 391 17.25 21.50 -17.41
C MET A 391 16.17 22.48 -17.00
N LYS A 392 16.49 23.76 -17.19
CA LYS A 392 15.50 24.83 -17.07
C LYS A 392 14.89 25.07 -18.45
N LEU A 393 13.56 25.03 -18.52
CA LEU A 393 12.84 25.31 -19.76
C LEU A 393 12.37 26.76 -19.77
N LEU A 394 12.50 27.40 -20.93
CA LEU A 394 11.99 28.77 -21.14
C LEU A 394 10.47 28.70 -21.43
N PRO A 395 9.72 29.74 -21.00
CA PRO A 395 8.28 29.79 -21.24
C PRO A 395 7.96 29.94 -22.74
N SER A 396 6.81 29.44 -23.12
CA SER A 396 6.04 29.71 -24.34
C SER A 396 6.43 29.05 -25.66
N THR A 397 7.37 28.12 -25.73
CA THR A 397 7.66 27.43 -26.97
C THR A 397 7.35 25.93 -26.86
N VAL A 398 6.75 25.38 -27.94
CA VAL A 398 6.74 23.92 -28.11
C VAL A 398 8.14 23.51 -28.52
N THR A 399 8.83 22.80 -27.63
CA THR A 399 10.18 22.27 -27.92
C THR A 399 10.07 20.76 -28.17
N GLY A 400 10.44 20.32 -29.37
CA GLY A 400 10.56 18.90 -29.68
C GLY A 400 11.94 18.38 -29.36
N PHE A 401 12.05 17.31 -28.61
CA PHE A 401 13.31 16.66 -28.29
C PHE A 401 13.55 15.43 -29.17
N ASN A 402 14.79 15.26 -29.59
CA ASN A 402 15.29 14.13 -30.37
C ASN A 402 14.52 13.84 -31.67
N LYS A 403 13.83 14.83 -32.22
CA LYS A 403 13.06 14.71 -33.46
C LYS A 403 13.90 14.99 -34.68
N ASN A 404 13.52 14.41 -35.81
CA ASN A 404 14.17 14.63 -37.10
C ASN A 404 15.69 14.36 -37.10
N GLY A 405 16.12 13.32 -36.34
CA GLY A 405 17.54 12.94 -36.23
C GLY A 405 18.39 13.80 -35.30
N LYS A 406 17.80 14.79 -34.62
CA LYS A 406 18.47 15.53 -33.57
C LYS A 406 18.76 14.64 -32.38
N LYS A 407 19.80 14.98 -31.60
CA LYS A 407 20.21 14.32 -30.34
C LYS A 407 20.40 15.38 -29.27
N ASP A 408 19.40 16.17 -29.01
CA ASP A 408 19.41 17.31 -28.10
C ASP A 408 19.07 16.95 -26.65
N LEU A 409 18.58 15.72 -26.42
CA LEU A 409 18.46 15.13 -25.09
C LEU A 409 19.04 13.71 -25.09
N GLU A 410 20.20 13.53 -24.50
CA GLU A 410 20.86 12.24 -24.32
C GLU A 410 20.84 11.86 -22.84
N LEU A 411 20.31 10.69 -22.54
CA LEU A 411 20.42 10.05 -21.24
C LEU A 411 21.42 8.89 -21.35
N PHE A 412 22.37 8.80 -20.44
CA PHE A 412 23.44 7.83 -20.51
C PHE A 412 23.51 6.99 -19.25
N PHE A 413 23.58 5.65 -19.41
CA PHE A 413 23.72 4.71 -18.31
C PHE A 413 24.96 3.82 -18.54
N PRO A 414 26.06 3.99 -17.76
CA PRO A 414 27.28 3.21 -17.94
C PRO A 414 27.10 1.74 -17.61
N TYR A 415 27.70 0.82 -18.37
CA TYR A 415 27.66 -0.63 -18.08
C TYR A 415 28.26 -0.98 -16.73
N LYS A 416 29.32 -0.28 -16.31
CA LYS A 416 29.94 -0.51 -15.00
C LYS A 416 29.02 -0.30 -13.81
N GLU A 417 27.93 0.44 -14.01
CA GLU A 417 26.90 0.68 -13.00
C GLU A 417 25.77 -0.37 -13.06
N MET A 418 25.91 -1.35 -13.96
CA MET A 418 24.94 -2.42 -14.20
C MET A 418 25.61 -3.81 -14.22
N PRO A 419 26.55 -4.14 -13.31
CA PRO A 419 27.34 -5.40 -13.43
C PRO A 419 26.45 -6.65 -13.40
N ASP A 420 25.39 -6.63 -12.62
CA ASP A 420 24.46 -7.77 -12.49
C ASP A 420 23.51 -7.91 -13.68
N LEU A 421 23.53 -6.99 -14.62
CA LEU A 421 22.68 -6.97 -15.81
C LEU A 421 23.39 -7.41 -17.08
N ALA A 422 24.69 -7.66 -17.03
CA ALA A 422 25.47 -8.09 -18.20
C ALA A 422 24.84 -9.34 -18.85
N GLY A 423 24.53 -9.23 -20.13
CA GLY A 423 23.85 -10.28 -20.92
C GLY A 423 22.34 -10.40 -20.71
N LYS A 424 21.76 -9.65 -19.79
CA LYS A 424 20.31 -9.63 -19.56
C LYS A 424 19.61 -8.60 -20.44
N LYS A 425 18.35 -8.86 -20.72
CA LYS A 425 17.49 -7.88 -21.38
C LYS A 425 16.75 -7.02 -20.34
N VAL A 426 16.70 -5.74 -20.62
CA VAL A 426 16.01 -4.74 -19.79
C VAL A 426 15.13 -3.87 -20.68
N LYS A 427 14.11 -3.25 -20.09
CA LYS A 427 13.41 -2.13 -20.70
C LYS A 427 13.79 -0.84 -19.99
N ILE A 428 13.61 0.27 -20.70
CA ILE A 428 13.80 1.60 -20.16
C ILE A 428 12.44 2.25 -19.96
N GLU A 429 12.14 2.67 -18.76
CA GLU A 429 10.99 3.54 -18.49
C GLU A 429 11.45 4.99 -18.50
N PHE A 430 10.80 5.81 -19.32
CA PHE A 430 11.06 7.24 -19.38
C PHE A 430 9.96 8.02 -18.68
N SER A 431 10.35 8.98 -17.88
CA SER A 431 9.44 9.87 -17.16
C SER A 431 9.98 11.29 -17.10
N VAL A 432 9.09 12.26 -17.02
CA VAL A 432 9.45 13.67 -16.85
C VAL A 432 8.87 14.17 -15.53
N TYR A 433 9.69 14.83 -14.74
CA TYR A 433 9.33 15.42 -13.46
C TYR A 433 9.64 16.89 -13.44
N GLN A 434 8.84 17.63 -12.70
CA GLN A 434 9.06 19.04 -12.40
C GLN A 434 9.35 19.21 -10.92
N ASP A 435 10.28 20.11 -10.59
CA ASP A 435 10.43 20.61 -9.23
C ASP A 435 9.20 21.42 -8.84
N ASP A 436 8.45 20.92 -7.88
CA ASP A 436 7.38 21.67 -7.22
C ASP A 436 7.95 22.34 -5.97
N ILE A 437 8.55 23.51 -6.18
CA ILE A 437 9.24 24.26 -5.11
C ILE A 437 8.28 24.67 -3.98
N VAL A 438 7.00 24.87 -4.30
CA VAL A 438 5.98 25.26 -3.31
C VAL A 438 5.70 24.13 -2.32
N ASN A 439 5.66 22.89 -2.83
CA ASN A 439 5.35 21.72 -2.03
C ASN A 439 6.58 20.87 -1.72
N ASN A 440 7.78 21.33 -2.09
CA ASN A 440 9.06 20.64 -1.89
C ASN A 440 9.03 19.17 -2.36
N ARG A 441 8.52 18.94 -3.57
CA ARG A 441 8.38 17.62 -4.18
C ARG A 441 8.68 17.65 -5.67
N TYR A 442 8.80 16.45 -6.26
CA TYR A 442 8.81 16.26 -7.72
C TYR A 442 7.40 15.92 -8.19
N GLN A 443 6.85 16.72 -9.08
CA GLN A 443 5.60 16.42 -9.76
C GLN A 443 5.89 15.64 -11.03
N LYS A 444 5.33 14.43 -11.18
CA LYS A 444 5.41 13.66 -12.41
C LYS A 444 4.51 14.28 -13.46
N LEU A 445 5.05 14.46 -14.66
CA LEU A 445 4.37 15.13 -15.78
C LEU A 445 3.97 14.18 -16.89
N THR A 446 4.46 12.93 -16.86
CA THR A 446 4.20 11.94 -17.90
C THR A 446 3.70 10.63 -17.32
N PHE A 447 2.93 9.87 -18.11
CA PHE A 447 2.73 8.46 -17.84
C PHE A 447 4.02 7.68 -18.09
N ASN A 448 4.13 6.50 -17.46
CA ASN A 448 5.25 5.60 -17.69
C ASN A 448 5.28 5.15 -19.14
N PHE A 449 6.38 5.40 -19.80
CA PHE A 449 6.59 5.01 -21.18
C PHE A 449 7.75 4.01 -21.25
N LEU A 450 7.46 2.78 -21.70
CA LEU A 450 8.44 1.69 -21.75
C LEU A 450 9.01 1.51 -23.16
N SER A 451 10.33 1.36 -23.24
CA SER A 451 11.01 0.99 -24.48
C SER A 451 10.74 -0.46 -24.91
N SER A 452 11.13 -0.80 -26.12
CA SER A 452 11.42 -2.19 -26.47
C SER A 452 12.58 -2.73 -25.61
N PRO A 453 12.64 -4.07 -25.37
CA PRO A 453 13.76 -4.65 -24.63
C PRO A 453 15.10 -4.39 -25.33
N VAL A 454 16.11 -4.06 -24.53
CA VAL A 454 17.51 -3.92 -24.98
C VAL A 454 18.40 -4.87 -24.18
N THR A 455 19.35 -5.53 -24.85
CA THR A 455 20.31 -6.41 -24.17
C THR A 455 21.50 -5.57 -23.67
N VAL A 456 21.79 -5.67 -22.38
CA VAL A 456 23.00 -5.09 -21.79
C VAL A 456 24.19 -5.95 -22.23
N PRO A 457 25.22 -5.41 -22.87
CA PRO A 457 26.39 -6.18 -23.28
C PRO A 457 27.08 -6.89 -22.11
N LYS A 458 27.76 -8.03 -22.42
CA LYS A 458 28.55 -8.78 -21.43
C LYS A 458 29.88 -8.06 -21.12
#